data_e3770ea83df87e163f8c1b02a4ac318a
#
_entry.id   e3770ea83df87e163f8c1b02a4ac318a
#
_cell.length_a   1.000
_cell.length_b   1.000
_cell.length_c   1.000
_cell.angle_alpha   90.00
_cell.angle_beta   90.00
_cell.angle_gamma   90.00
#
_symmetry.space_group_name_H-M   'P 1'
#
loop_
_entity.id
_entity.type
_entity.pdbx_description
1 polymer ?
#
loop_
_entity_poly.entity_id
_entity_poly.type
_entity_poly.pdbx_seq_one_letter_code
_entity_poly.pdbx_strand_id
1 'polypeptide(L)'
;MQAQAMELKRQICEKARALGANLVRSCPAARWAEHPIQPPDFWPQNIWPWVQNVVVLGIPLYAPMMAASPSMVYQELYDTSNRVLDDMAYRLTNFIATELGFRALYFPRDCYYSIETLLDRPEAAFSHVLAAYYAGMGTIGDSHNLLTREFGPRLRMVS
;
A
#
# COMPACT_ATOMS: atom_id res chain seq x y z
N MET A 1 -8.09 -19.34 -18.33
CA MET A 1 -8.34 -18.29 -17.31
C MET A 1 -7.29 -18.28 -16.18
N GLN A 2 -7.07 -19.36 -15.44
CA GLN A 2 -6.07 -19.35 -14.33
C GLN A 2 -4.65 -19.04 -14.78
N ALA A 3 -4.17 -19.64 -15.89
CA ALA A 3 -2.82 -19.37 -16.41
C ALA A 3 -2.61 -17.90 -16.79
N GLN A 4 -3.61 -17.27 -17.40
CA GLN A 4 -3.56 -15.85 -17.77
C GLN A 4 -3.54 -14.94 -16.55
N ALA A 5 -4.32 -15.25 -15.51
CA ALA A 5 -4.32 -14.50 -14.26
C ALA A 5 -2.98 -14.63 -13.51
N MET A 6 -2.36 -15.81 -13.54
CA MET A 6 -1.04 -16.03 -12.95
C MET A 6 0.05 -15.25 -13.71
N GLU A 7 -0.01 -15.23 -15.03
CA GLU A 7 0.93 -14.47 -15.86
C GLU A 7 0.81 -12.96 -15.61
N LEU A 8 -0.42 -12.44 -15.57
CA LEU A 8 -0.68 -11.04 -15.23
C LEU A 8 -0.11 -10.67 -13.86
N LYS A 9 -0.37 -11.51 -12.87
CA LYS A 9 0.19 -11.32 -11.51
C LYS A 9 1.72 -11.31 -11.52
N ARG A 10 2.34 -12.21 -12.28
CA ARG A 10 3.81 -12.26 -12.43
C ARG A 10 4.35 -10.96 -13.00
N GLN A 11 3.79 -10.48 -14.11
CA GLN A 11 4.20 -9.24 -14.77
C GLN A 11 4.09 -8.02 -13.84
N ILE A 12 2.98 -7.89 -13.11
CA ILE A 12 2.78 -6.82 -12.13
C ILE A 12 3.82 -6.91 -11.01
N CYS A 13 4.07 -8.10 -10.47
CA CYS A 13 5.06 -8.29 -9.41
C CYS A 13 6.49 -8.01 -9.88
N GLU A 14 6.86 -8.42 -11.09
CA GLU A 14 8.17 -8.15 -11.67
C GLU A 14 8.38 -6.65 -11.92
N LYS A 15 7.37 -5.98 -12.50
CA LYS A 15 7.41 -4.53 -12.67
C LYS A 15 7.56 -3.79 -11.36
N ALA A 16 6.76 -4.15 -10.36
CA ALA A 16 6.84 -3.53 -9.02
C ALA A 16 8.24 -3.68 -8.40
N ARG A 17 8.84 -4.87 -8.49
CA ARG A 17 10.20 -5.11 -8.01
C ARG A 17 11.24 -4.32 -8.81
N ALA A 18 11.10 -4.24 -10.12
CA ALA A 18 11.97 -3.43 -10.98
C ALA A 18 11.88 -1.93 -10.66
N LEU A 19 10.74 -1.46 -10.14
CA LEU A 19 10.56 -0.10 -9.64
C LEU A 19 11.14 0.12 -8.23
N GLY A 20 11.59 -0.94 -7.54
CA GLY A 20 12.25 -0.86 -6.24
C GLY A 20 11.45 -1.40 -5.05
N ALA A 21 10.26 -1.99 -5.26
CA ALA A 21 9.51 -2.60 -4.18
C ALA A 21 10.21 -3.86 -3.64
N ASN A 22 10.44 -3.90 -2.32
CA ASN A 22 11.04 -5.06 -1.65
C ASN A 22 10.00 -6.14 -1.36
N LEU A 23 8.80 -5.74 -0.99
CA LEU A 23 7.65 -6.62 -0.83
C LEU A 23 6.54 -6.23 -1.78
N VAL A 24 5.96 -7.22 -2.45
CA VAL A 24 4.79 -7.06 -3.31
C VAL A 24 3.80 -8.17 -2.98
N ARG A 25 2.57 -7.81 -2.67
CA ARG A 25 1.48 -8.75 -2.42
C ARG A 25 0.19 -8.23 -3.05
N SER A 26 -0.75 -9.10 -3.27
CA SER A 26 -2.07 -8.73 -3.78
C SER A 26 -3.16 -9.60 -3.17
N CYS A 27 -4.36 -9.05 -3.06
CA CYS A 27 -5.54 -9.77 -2.64
C CYS A 27 -6.78 -9.32 -3.42
N PRO A 28 -7.80 -10.20 -3.53
CA PRO A 28 -9.10 -9.79 -4.03
C PRO A 28 -9.74 -8.73 -3.12
N ALA A 29 -10.37 -7.73 -3.71
CA ALA A 29 -11.12 -6.72 -2.97
C ALA A 29 -12.28 -7.32 -2.16
N ALA A 30 -12.81 -8.47 -2.56
CA ALA A 30 -13.84 -9.20 -1.84
C ALA A 30 -13.46 -9.56 -0.39
N ARG A 31 -12.16 -9.64 -0.07
CA ARG A 31 -11.70 -9.94 1.29
C ARG A 31 -12.18 -8.94 2.34
N TRP A 32 -12.44 -7.70 1.97
CA TRP A 32 -12.99 -6.71 2.90
C TRP A 32 -14.40 -7.07 3.38
N ALA A 33 -15.23 -7.65 2.49
CA ALA A 33 -16.58 -8.11 2.85
C ALA A 33 -16.54 -9.47 3.57
N GLU A 34 -15.60 -10.35 3.23
CA GLU A 34 -15.47 -11.67 3.86
C GLU A 34 -14.96 -11.57 5.31
N HIS A 35 -14.13 -10.58 5.61
CA HIS A 35 -13.51 -10.38 6.92
C HIS A 35 -13.54 -8.90 7.30
N PRO A 36 -14.72 -8.31 7.63
CA PRO A 36 -14.84 -6.89 7.86
C PRO A 36 -14.16 -6.47 9.17
N ILE A 37 -13.10 -5.65 9.06
CA ILE A 37 -12.37 -5.06 10.19
C ILE A 37 -12.71 -3.57 10.31
N GLN A 38 -13.04 -2.91 9.19
CA GLN A 38 -13.37 -1.49 9.13
C GLN A 38 -14.76 -1.27 8.53
N PRO A 39 -15.38 -0.08 8.74
CA PRO A 39 -16.67 0.25 8.16
C PRO A 39 -16.68 0.13 6.63
N PRO A 40 -17.83 -0.23 6.02
CA PRO A 40 -17.95 -0.41 4.58
C PRO A 40 -17.57 0.80 3.73
N ASP A 41 -17.70 2.01 4.24
CA ASP A 41 -17.35 3.25 3.54
C ASP A 41 -15.86 3.30 3.12
N PHE A 42 -15.00 2.56 3.83
CA PHE A 42 -13.56 2.47 3.55
C PHE A 42 -13.17 1.23 2.74
N TRP A 43 -14.14 0.46 2.25
CA TRP A 43 -13.83 -0.71 1.42
C TRP A 43 -13.50 -0.28 0.00
N PRO A 44 -12.50 -0.88 -0.66
CA PRO A 44 -12.09 -0.46 -2.00
C PRO A 44 -13.23 -0.51 -3.00
N GLN A 45 -14.17 -1.47 -2.90
CA GLN A 45 -15.31 -1.60 -3.81
C GLN A 45 -16.35 -0.49 -3.62
N ASN A 46 -16.46 0.07 -2.42
CA ASN A 46 -17.39 1.16 -2.13
C ASN A 46 -16.81 2.51 -2.54
N ILE A 47 -15.48 2.63 -2.53
CA ILE A 47 -14.77 3.80 -3.06
C ILE A 47 -14.76 3.75 -4.60
N TRP A 48 -14.41 2.59 -5.17
CA TRP A 48 -14.38 2.35 -6.61
C TRP A 48 -15.05 1.02 -6.97
N PRO A 49 -16.32 1.02 -7.40
CA PRO A 49 -17.09 -0.21 -7.64
C PRO A 49 -16.52 -1.19 -8.66
N TRP A 50 -15.61 -0.73 -9.52
CA TRP A 50 -14.94 -1.56 -10.52
C TRP A 50 -13.68 -2.29 -10.02
N VAL A 51 -13.22 -2.01 -8.79
CA VAL A 51 -12.03 -2.64 -8.22
C VAL A 51 -12.27 -4.12 -7.95
N GLN A 52 -11.37 -4.96 -8.44
CA GLN A 52 -11.39 -6.40 -8.23
C GLN A 52 -10.24 -6.88 -7.34
N ASN A 53 -9.09 -6.22 -7.43
CA ASN A 53 -7.88 -6.59 -6.71
C ASN A 53 -7.17 -5.37 -6.17
N VAL A 54 -6.51 -5.56 -5.04
CA VAL A 54 -5.61 -4.57 -4.43
C VAL A 54 -4.20 -5.13 -4.46
N VAL A 55 -3.25 -4.31 -4.93
CA VAL A 55 -1.81 -4.62 -4.93
C VAL A 55 -1.13 -3.72 -3.91
N VAL A 56 -0.30 -4.31 -3.07
CA VAL A 56 0.43 -3.58 -2.02
C VAL A 56 1.92 -3.68 -2.28
N LEU A 57 2.57 -2.52 -2.27
CA LEU A 57 4.02 -2.36 -2.39
C LEU A 57 4.60 -1.98 -1.03
N GLY A 58 5.74 -2.54 -0.68
CA GLY A 58 6.44 -2.22 0.56
C GLY A 58 7.93 -2.01 0.36
N ILE A 59 8.48 -1.02 1.07
CA ILE A 59 9.91 -0.76 1.20
C ILE A 59 10.33 -0.74 2.67
N PRO A 60 11.52 -1.24 3.04
CA PRO A 60 11.97 -1.22 4.41
C PRO A 60 12.47 0.16 4.83
N LEU A 61 12.26 0.47 6.11
CA LEU A 61 13.00 1.52 6.79
C LEU A 61 14.26 0.91 7.41
N TYR A 62 15.41 1.39 7.03
CA TYR A 62 16.69 0.85 7.49
C TYR A 62 16.99 1.23 8.95
N ALA A 63 17.65 0.34 9.68
CA ALA A 63 17.95 0.55 11.10
C ALA A 63 18.70 1.85 11.39
N PRO A 64 19.71 2.28 10.60
CA PRO A 64 20.37 3.57 10.82
C PRO A 64 19.43 4.77 10.69
N MET A 65 18.45 4.70 9.79
CA MET A 65 17.40 5.73 9.66
C MET A 65 16.54 5.79 10.92
N MET A 66 16.12 4.63 11.43
CA MET A 66 15.32 4.55 12.65
C MET A 66 16.09 5.05 13.89
N ALA A 67 17.40 4.77 13.96
CA ALA A 67 18.26 5.25 15.04
C ALA A 67 18.46 6.77 15.04
N ALA A 68 18.21 7.46 13.92
CA ALA A 68 18.25 8.92 13.83
C ALA A 68 16.99 9.61 14.40
N SER A 69 15.99 8.86 14.85
CA SER A 69 14.76 9.42 15.45
C SER A 69 14.98 9.79 16.94
N PRO A 70 14.42 10.91 17.46
CA PRO A 70 13.75 11.97 16.68
C PRO A 70 14.80 12.98 16.14
N SER A 71 14.71 13.30 14.85
CA SER A 71 15.57 14.34 14.25
C SER A 71 15.00 14.86 12.93
N MET A 72 15.47 16.01 12.47
CA MET A 72 15.15 16.52 11.14
C MET A 72 15.60 15.54 10.03
N VAL A 73 16.73 14.86 10.23
CA VAL A 73 17.23 13.84 9.29
C VAL A 73 16.22 12.69 9.16
N TYR A 74 15.71 12.20 10.28
CA TYR A 74 14.68 11.15 10.27
C TYR A 74 13.42 11.61 9.51
N GLN A 75 12.95 12.84 9.77
CA GLN A 75 11.77 13.40 9.10
C GLN A 75 11.97 13.46 7.58
N GLU A 76 13.10 13.98 7.11
CA GLU A 76 13.41 14.07 5.68
C GLU A 76 13.52 12.69 5.01
N LEU A 77 14.11 11.71 5.68
CA LEU A 77 14.20 10.34 5.19
C LEU A 77 12.82 9.67 5.15
N TYR A 78 11.99 9.94 6.15
CA TYR A 78 10.60 9.48 6.19
C TYR A 78 9.81 10.04 5.01
N ASP A 79 9.86 11.34 4.77
CA ASP A 79 9.18 12.00 3.66
C ASP A 79 9.70 11.55 2.30
N THR A 80 11.02 11.31 2.21
CA THR A 80 11.62 10.76 1.00
C THR A 80 11.14 9.35 0.71
N SER A 81 11.07 8.47 1.71
CA SER A 81 10.55 7.11 1.51
C SER A 81 9.09 7.13 1.08
N ASN A 82 8.35 8.10 1.54
CA ASN A 82 6.97 8.34 1.14
C ASN A 82 6.85 8.74 -0.33
N ARG A 83 7.65 9.73 -0.78
CA ARG A 83 7.68 10.14 -2.20
C ARG A 83 8.11 9.00 -3.14
N VAL A 84 9.06 8.18 -2.71
CA VAL A 84 9.49 6.99 -3.47
C VAL A 84 8.35 5.99 -3.63
N LEU A 85 7.57 5.74 -2.58
CA LEU A 85 6.40 4.85 -2.66
C LEU A 85 5.33 5.38 -3.61
N ASP A 86 5.01 6.67 -3.54
CA ASP A 86 4.03 7.30 -4.43
C ASP A 86 4.49 7.25 -5.89
N ASP A 87 5.77 7.52 -6.17
CA ASP A 87 6.34 7.38 -7.52
C ASP A 87 6.26 5.94 -8.05
N MET A 88 6.59 4.95 -7.21
CA MET A 88 6.46 3.54 -7.59
C MET A 88 5.02 3.15 -7.89
N ALA A 89 4.08 3.58 -7.04
CA ALA A 89 2.66 3.29 -7.22
C ALA A 89 2.11 3.95 -8.49
N TYR A 90 2.45 5.21 -8.73
CA TYR A 90 2.08 5.92 -9.96
C TYR A 90 2.60 5.21 -11.21
N ARG A 91 3.89 4.85 -11.23
CA ARG A 91 4.50 4.15 -12.38
C ARG A 91 3.93 2.77 -12.61
N LEU A 92 3.63 2.03 -11.52
CA LEU A 92 2.99 0.72 -11.64
C LEU A 92 1.56 0.85 -12.16
N THR A 93 0.80 1.82 -11.67
CA THR A 93 -0.55 2.14 -12.16
C THR A 93 -0.52 2.47 -13.65
N ASN A 94 0.42 3.31 -14.07
CA ASN A 94 0.58 3.67 -15.48
C ASN A 94 0.92 2.45 -16.35
N PHE A 95 1.84 1.59 -15.90
CA PHE A 95 2.15 0.32 -16.58
C PHE A 95 0.91 -0.57 -16.74
N ILE A 96 0.13 -0.75 -15.66
CA ILE A 96 -1.09 -1.57 -15.71
C ILE A 96 -2.10 -0.99 -16.69
N ALA A 97 -2.23 0.34 -16.71
CA ALA A 97 -3.20 1.01 -17.58
C ALA A 97 -2.77 1.01 -19.05
N THR A 98 -1.49 1.34 -19.33
CA THR A 98 -1.04 1.56 -20.72
C THR A 98 -0.50 0.31 -21.39
N GLU A 99 0.19 -0.56 -20.67
CA GLU A 99 0.82 -1.75 -21.26
C GLU A 99 -0.04 -3.00 -21.10
N LEU A 100 -0.78 -3.12 -19.99
CA LEU A 100 -1.64 -4.27 -19.75
C LEU A 100 -3.12 -4.03 -20.11
N GLY A 101 -3.53 -2.77 -20.32
CA GLY A 101 -4.88 -2.41 -20.75
C GLY A 101 -5.97 -2.54 -19.67
N PHE A 102 -5.60 -2.55 -18.39
CA PHE A 102 -6.54 -2.64 -17.28
C PHE A 102 -6.73 -1.29 -16.59
N ARG A 103 -7.92 -1.07 -16.06
CA ARG A 103 -8.15 0.07 -15.16
C ARG A 103 -7.31 -0.11 -13.91
N ALA A 104 -6.53 0.89 -13.56
CA ALA A 104 -5.73 0.93 -12.36
C ALA A 104 -5.71 2.33 -11.74
N LEU A 105 -5.54 2.37 -10.44
CA LEU A 105 -5.48 3.59 -9.66
C LEU A 105 -4.68 3.28 -8.40
N TYR A 106 -4.06 4.26 -7.77
CA TYR A 106 -3.42 4.08 -6.49
C TYR A 106 -3.94 5.10 -5.47
N PHE A 107 -3.86 4.76 -4.20
CA PHE A 107 -4.13 5.68 -3.11
C PHE A 107 -2.83 6.34 -2.69
N PRO A 108 -2.69 7.67 -2.85
CA PRO A 108 -1.60 8.41 -2.23
C PRO A 108 -1.61 8.23 -0.72
N ARG A 109 -0.43 8.16 -0.10
CA ARG A 109 -0.33 7.86 1.32
C ARG A 109 -0.91 8.91 2.25
N ASP A 110 -0.79 10.17 1.88
CA ASP A 110 -1.25 11.31 2.68
C ASP A 110 -2.45 11.97 2.00
N CYS A 111 -3.55 11.22 1.90
CA CYS A 111 -4.78 11.67 1.24
C CYS A 111 -5.74 12.24 2.28
N TYR A 112 -5.60 13.51 2.62
CA TYR A 112 -6.51 14.27 3.48
C TYR A 112 -6.81 15.64 2.83
N TYR A 113 -7.99 16.18 3.13
CA TYR A 113 -8.43 17.44 2.51
C TYR A 113 -7.66 18.66 3.03
N SER A 114 -7.38 18.72 4.34
CA SER A 114 -6.61 19.76 4.99
C SER A 114 -6.12 19.28 6.36
N ILE A 115 -5.16 20.03 6.94
CA ILE A 115 -4.68 19.75 8.30
C ILE A 115 -5.80 19.95 9.32
N GLU A 116 -6.67 20.94 9.16
CA GLU A 116 -7.81 21.17 10.03
C GLU A 116 -8.78 19.98 10.01
N THR A 117 -9.09 19.46 8.81
CA THR A 117 -9.94 18.27 8.66
C THR A 117 -9.32 17.04 9.33
N LEU A 118 -7.99 16.90 9.25
CA LEU A 118 -7.26 15.79 9.89
C LEU A 118 -7.31 15.88 11.42
N LEU A 119 -7.30 17.10 11.98
CA LEU A 119 -7.39 17.32 13.43
C LEU A 119 -8.81 17.04 13.97
N ASP A 120 -9.85 17.38 13.21
CA ASP A 120 -11.23 17.12 13.59
C ASP A 120 -11.67 15.68 13.33
N ARG A 121 -11.20 15.10 12.22
CA ARG A 121 -11.51 13.73 11.78
C ARG A 121 -10.25 13.08 11.23
N PRO A 122 -9.47 12.38 12.05
CA PRO A 122 -8.24 11.72 11.62
C PRO A 122 -8.54 10.45 10.80
N GLU A 123 -9.26 10.61 9.70
CA GLU A 123 -9.67 9.53 8.80
C GLU A 123 -8.80 9.58 7.54
N ALA A 124 -8.13 8.47 7.24
CA ALA A 124 -7.48 8.27 5.96
C ALA A 124 -8.50 7.75 4.93
N ALA A 125 -8.39 8.20 3.68
CA ALA A 125 -9.26 7.74 2.60
C ALA A 125 -9.19 6.21 2.40
N PHE A 126 -8.05 5.61 2.70
CA PHE A 126 -7.82 4.16 2.57
C PHE A 126 -6.74 3.67 3.54
N SER A 127 -6.90 2.46 4.08
CA SER A 127 -5.93 1.85 5.00
C SER A 127 -4.96 0.91 4.26
N HIS A 128 -3.76 1.39 3.98
CA HIS A 128 -2.68 0.56 3.44
C HIS A 128 -2.28 -0.59 4.37
N VAL A 129 -2.38 -0.38 5.68
CA VAL A 129 -2.10 -1.41 6.70
C VAL A 129 -3.08 -2.58 6.57
N LEU A 130 -4.38 -2.29 6.47
CA LEU A 130 -5.39 -3.33 6.26
C LEU A 130 -5.25 -4.00 4.89
N ALA A 131 -4.95 -3.24 3.84
CA ALA A 131 -4.67 -3.80 2.52
C ALA A 131 -3.51 -4.80 2.56
N ALA A 132 -2.41 -4.45 3.25
CA ALA A 132 -1.26 -5.34 3.44
C ALA A 132 -1.61 -6.58 4.28
N TYR A 133 -2.41 -6.42 5.33
CA TYR A 133 -2.92 -7.53 6.12
C TYR A 133 -3.76 -8.50 5.27
N TYR A 134 -4.76 -7.99 4.54
CA TYR A 134 -5.59 -8.80 3.65
C TYR A 134 -4.80 -9.47 2.52
N ALA A 135 -3.72 -8.84 2.07
CA ALA A 135 -2.82 -9.40 1.07
C ALA A 135 -1.86 -10.47 1.66
N GLY A 136 -1.91 -10.73 2.97
CA GLY A 136 -1.04 -11.70 3.64
C GLY A 136 0.43 -11.24 3.69
N MET A 137 0.67 -9.93 3.75
CA MET A 137 2.02 -9.38 3.85
C MET A 137 2.57 -9.46 5.28
N GLY A 138 1.69 -9.50 6.28
CA GLY A 138 2.05 -9.57 7.69
C GLY A 138 0.83 -9.62 8.60
N THR A 139 1.05 -9.41 9.89
CA THR A 139 -0.01 -9.29 10.90
C THR A 139 -0.02 -7.88 11.49
N ILE A 140 -1.15 -7.47 12.06
CA ILE A 140 -1.27 -6.17 12.73
C ILE A 140 -0.92 -6.36 14.20
N GLY A 141 0.05 -5.59 14.70
CA GLY A 141 0.44 -5.58 16.11
C GLY A 141 -0.39 -4.60 16.95
N ASP A 142 -0.16 -4.58 18.26
CA ASP A 142 -0.84 -3.71 19.22
C ASP A 142 -0.67 -2.21 18.93
N SER A 143 0.41 -1.84 18.23
CA SER A 143 0.66 -0.46 17.78
C SER A 143 -0.11 -0.09 16.50
N HIS A 144 -1.02 -0.96 16.01
CA HIS A 144 -1.73 -0.85 14.74
C HIS A 144 -0.82 -0.79 13.50
N ASN A 145 0.46 -1.07 13.65
CA ASN A 145 1.40 -1.21 12.53
C ASN A 145 1.43 -2.65 12.01
N LEU A 146 1.72 -2.79 10.72
CA LEU A 146 1.96 -4.09 10.11
C LEU A 146 3.30 -4.64 10.58
N LEU A 147 3.30 -5.89 11.04
CA LEU A 147 4.49 -6.66 11.38
C LEU A 147 4.74 -7.69 10.27
N THR A 148 5.80 -7.53 9.53
CA THR A 148 6.22 -8.46 8.49
C THR A 148 7.30 -9.42 8.99
N ARG A 149 7.37 -10.60 8.39
CA ARG A 149 8.42 -11.58 8.74
C ARG A 149 9.81 -11.07 8.39
N GLU A 150 9.93 -10.35 7.26
CA GLU A 150 11.21 -9.92 6.70
C GLU A 150 11.76 -8.66 7.40
N PHE A 151 10.90 -7.73 7.75
CA PHE A 151 11.31 -6.40 8.23
C PHE A 151 10.72 -6.00 9.59
N GLY A 152 9.89 -6.88 10.19
CA GLY A 152 9.17 -6.51 11.42
C GLY A 152 8.26 -5.30 11.18
N PRO A 153 8.26 -4.31 12.12
CA PRO A 153 7.46 -3.09 11.98
C PRO A 153 8.09 -2.03 11.05
N ARG A 154 9.30 -2.29 10.55
CA ARG A 154 10.09 -1.34 9.75
C ARG A 154 9.75 -1.42 8.27
N LEU A 155 8.46 -1.30 7.93
CA LEU A 155 7.97 -1.30 6.56
C LEU A 155 7.11 -0.06 6.31
N ARG A 156 7.38 0.62 5.19
CA ARG A 156 6.45 1.61 4.62
C ARG A 156 5.78 0.98 3.41
N MET A 157 4.51 1.32 3.19
CA MET A 157 3.71 0.66 2.16
C MET A 157 2.74 1.63 1.49
N VAL A 158 2.36 1.27 0.24
CA VAL A 158 1.35 1.95 -0.59
C VAL A 158 0.53 0.89 -1.34
N SER A 159 -0.67 1.21 -1.70
CA SER A 159 -1.55 0.31 -2.46
C SER A 159 -2.40 1.06 -3.48
#